data_4d6d5fb49d7f1bc706112e9c527c8f01
#
_entry.id   4d6d5fb49d7f1bc706112e9c527c8f01
#
_cell.length_a   1.000
_cell.length_b   1.000
_cell.length_c   1.000
_cell.angle_alpha   90.00
_cell.angle_beta   90.00
_cell.angle_gamma   90.00
#
_symmetry.space_group_name_H-M   'P 1'
#
loop_
_entity.id
_entity.type
_entity.pdbx_description
1 polymer ?
#
loop_
_entity_poly.entity_id
_entity_poly.type
_entity_poly.pdbx_seq_one_letter_code
_entity_poly.pdbx_strand_id
1 'polypeptide(L)'
;ELELKKGKALLVETRNDDTIKVAQKMGYVLVARKDPKLGHIRIKVRPDADITLHALNDKILEVDKKGTWFFHGSGKMLLNGSHKNNNQRPSPLNIQQIRIILEELYG
;
A
#
# COMPACT_ATOMS: atom_id res chain seq x y z
N GLU A 1 -7.79 -5.26 9.66
CA GLU A 1 -8.79 -4.28 9.23
C GLU A 1 -8.58 -2.94 9.92
N LEU A 2 -8.67 -1.86 9.17
CA LEU A 2 -8.44 -0.51 9.66
C LEU A 2 -9.56 0.41 9.19
N GLU A 3 -10.15 1.18 10.12
CA GLU A 3 -11.17 2.16 9.79
C GLU A 3 -10.50 3.50 9.42
N LEU A 4 -10.80 3.99 8.20
CA LEU A 4 -10.38 5.30 7.74
C LEU A 4 -11.60 6.22 7.61
N LYS A 5 -11.37 7.53 7.49
CA LYS A 5 -12.47 8.48 7.31
C LYS A 5 -13.34 8.18 6.10
N LYS A 6 -12.75 7.67 5.03
CA LYS A 6 -13.44 7.44 3.75
C LYS A 6 -13.71 5.98 3.45
N GLY A 7 -13.55 5.09 4.41
CA GLY A 7 -13.86 3.68 4.25
C GLY A 7 -12.92 2.78 5.01
N LYS A 8 -13.02 1.49 4.75
CA LYS A 8 -12.20 0.48 5.42
C LYS A 8 -10.97 0.14 4.62
N ALA A 9 -9.86 -0.05 5.30
CA ALA A 9 -8.62 -0.54 4.72
C ALA A 9 -8.28 -1.92 5.26
N LEU A 10 -7.62 -2.73 4.45
CA LEU A 10 -7.09 -4.03 4.83
C LEU A 10 -5.57 -4.03 4.66
N LEU A 11 -4.86 -4.44 5.71
CA LEU A 11 -3.41 -4.58 5.67
C LEU A 11 -3.08 -6.03 5.95
N VAL A 12 -2.34 -6.67 5.03
CA VAL A 12 -2.03 -8.10 5.13
C VAL A 12 -0.60 -8.39 4.73
N GLU A 13 -0.04 -9.46 5.31
CA GLU A 13 1.21 -10.05 4.85
C GLU A 13 0.87 -11.37 4.17
N THR A 14 1.06 -11.45 2.86
CA THR A 14 0.75 -12.65 2.10
C THR A 14 1.48 -12.64 0.76
N ARG A 15 1.76 -13.83 0.25
CA ARG A 15 2.31 -14.01 -1.10
C ARG A 15 1.23 -14.16 -2.17
N ASN A 16 -0.04 -14.22 -1.76
CA ASN A 16 -1.15 -14.39 -2.68
C ASN A 16 -1.45 -13.09 -3.43
N ASP A 17 -1.18 -13.04 -4.73
CA ASP A 17 -1.37 -11.87 -5.57
C ASP A 17 -2.84 -11.49 -5.75
N ASP A 18 -3.78 -12.42 -5.55
CA ASP A 18 -5.20 -12.15 -5.73
C ASP A 18 -5.84 -11.46 -4.51
N THR A 19 -5.11 -11.37 -3.39
CA THR A 19 -5.65 -10.80 -2.15
C THR A 19 -6.18 -9.37 -2.34
N ILE A 20 -5.48 -8.53 -3.09
CA ILE A 20 -5.90 -7.15 -3.31
C ILE A 20 -7.24 -7.10 -4.05
N LYS A 21 -7.38 -7.88 -5.13
CA LYS A 21 -8.62 -7.92 -5.92
C LYS A 21 -9.80 -8.42 -5.10
N VAL A 22 -9.58 -9.49 -4.33
CA VAL A 22 -10.63 -10.08 -3.48
C VAL A 22 -11.06 -9.07 -2.40
N ALA A 23 -10.12 -8.44 -1.74
CA ALA A 23 -10.41 -7.45 -0.70
C ALA A 23 -11.20 -6.26 -1.26
N GLN A 24 -10.84 -5.76 -2.44
CA GLN A 24 -11.58 -4.66 -3.07
C GLN A 24 -13.02 -5.05 -3.38
N LYS A 25 -13.26 -6.30 -3.79
CA LYS A 25 -14.63 -6.81 -4.01
C LYS A 25 -15.41 -6.96 -2.72
N MET A 26 -14.72 -7.16 -1.59
CA MET A 26 -15.35 -7.24 -0.27
C MET A 26 -15.68 -5.87 0.33
N GLY A 27 -15.34 -4.79 -0.37
CA GLY A 27 -15.68 -3.44 0.06
C GLY A 27 -14.54 -2.63 0.68
N TYR A 28 -13.34 -3.17 0.76
CA TYR A 28 -12.19 -2.41 1.24
C TYR A 28 -11.79 -1.37 0.20
N VAL A 29 -11.69 -0.11 0.61
CA VAL A 29 -11.35 0.99 -0.31
C VAL A 29 -9.84 1.12 -0.51
N LEU A 30 -9.05 0.64 0.45
CA LEU A 30 -7.59 0.65 0.38
C LEU A 30 -7.07 -0.68 0.88
N VAL A 31 -6.11 -1.26 0.16
CA VAL A 31 -5.47 -2.51 0.56
C VAL A 31 -3.96 -2.34 0.49
N ALA A 32 -3.29 -2.65 1.58
CA ALA A 32 -1.83 -2.70 1.66
C ALA A 32 -1.39 -4.17 1.86
N ARG A 33 -0.54 -4.65 0.97
CA ARG A 33 -0.04 -6.02 1.02
C ARG A 33 1.49 -6.01 1.06
N LYS A 34 2.06 -6.74 2.01
CA LYS A 34 3.49 -7.00 2.05
C LYS A 34 3.76 -8.47 1.75
N ASP A 35 4.69 -8.73 0.82
CA ASP A 35 5.17 -10.07 0.55
C ASP A 35 6.14 -10.46 1.67
N PRO A 36 5.84 -11.50 2.47
CA PRO A 36 6.69 -11.87 3.61
C PRO A 36 8.03 -12.47 3.19
N LYS A 37 8.17 -12.94 1.97
CA LYS A 37 9.41 -13.53 1.48
C LYS A 37 10.30 -12.50 0.79
N LEU A 38 9.74 -11.73 -0.15
CA LEU A 38 10.49 -10.75 -0.94
C LEU A 38 10.57 -9.37 -0.27
N GLY A 39 9.65 -9.08 0.65
CA GLY A 39 9.60 -7.81 1.36
C GLY A 39 8.95 -6.67 0.59
N HIS A 40 8.48 -6.92 -0.63
CA HIS A 40 7.82 -5.89 -1.44
C HIS A 40 6.45 -5.52 -0.88
N ILE A 41 6.10 -4.23 -0.98
CA ILE A 41 4.83 -3.71 -0.49
C ILE A 41 4.04 -3.14 -1.67
N ARG A 42 2.74 -3.45 -1.73
CA ARG A 42 1.82 -2.88 -2.70
C ARG A 42 0.64 -2.26 -1.97
N ILE A 43 0.37 -1.00 -2.29
CA ILE A 43 -0.76 -0.27 -1.70
C ILE A 43 -1.63 0.21 -2.85
N LYS A 44 -2.89 -0.19 -2.84
CA LYS A 44 -3.85 0.15 -3.91
C LYS A 44 -5.14 0.67 -3.32
N VAL A 45 -5.67 1.72 -3.95
CA VAL A 45 -6.97 2.31 -3.63
C VAL A 45 -7.95 1.94 -4.75
N ARG A 46 -9.20 1.64 -4.40
CA ARG A 46 -10.23 1.41 -5.41
C ARG A 46 -10.38 2.65 -6.29
N PRO A 47 -10.51 2.48 -7.62
CA PRO A 47 -10.62 3.64 -8.52
C PRO A 47 -11.80 4.56 -8.22
N ASP A 48 -12.89 4.02 -7.66
CA ASP A 48 -14.09 4.77 -7.31
C ASP A 48 -14.04 5.43 -5.93
N ALA A 49 -13.02 5.16 -5.13
CA ALA A 49 -12.88 5.74 -3.81
C ALA A 49 -12.29 7.16 -3.90
N ASP A 50 -12.79 8.06 -3.07
CA ASP A 50 -12.30 9.43 -3.01
C ASP A 50 -11.10 9.53 -2.08
N ILE A 51 -10.05 8.78 -2.41
CA ILE A 51 -8.78 8.74 -1.70
C ILE A 51 -7.66 8.77 -2.73
N THR A 52 -6.67 9.62 -2.51
CA THR A 52 -5.43 9.59 -3.29
C THR A 52 -4.24 9.30 -2.38
N LEU A 53 -3.19 8.73 -2.94
CA LEU A 53 -2.01 8.32 -2.17
C LEU A 53 -0.86 9.35 -2.21
N HIS A 54 -1.15 10.60 -2.61
CA HIS A 54 -0.13 11.64 -2.63
C HIS A 54 0.50 11.87 -1.25
N ALA A 55 -0.33 12.03 -0.23
CA ALA A 55 0.16 12.24 1.14
C ALA A 55 0.95 11.04 1.64
N LEU A 56 0.49 9.82 1.34
CA LEU A 56 1.20 8.60 1.72
C LEU A 56 2.54 8.49 0.99
N ASN A 57 2.58 8.82 -0.30
CA ASN A 57 3.82 8.79 -1.07
C ASN A 57 4.85 9.75 -0.47
N ASP A 58 4.44 10.98 -0.16
CA ASP A 58 5.32 11.96 0.44
C ASP A 58 5.88 11.48 1.79
N LYS A 59 5.01 10.90 2.62
CA LYS A 59 5.42 10.40 3.94
C LYS A 59 6.36 9.21 3.81
N ILE A 60 6.08 8.28 2.90
CA ILE A 60 6.93 7.10 2.70
C ILE A 60 8.31 7.51 2.18
N LEU A 61 8.39 8.45 1.23
CA LEU A 61 9.67 8.95 0.74
C LEU A 61 10.48 9.63 1.84
N GLU A 62 9.82 10.21 2.83
CA GLU A 62 10.46 10.82 3.98
C GLU A 62 11.04 9.78 4.95
N VAL A 63 10.29 8.70 5.23
CA VAL A 63 10.65 7.72 6.27
C VAL A 63 11.41 6.52 5.73
N ASP A 64 11.28 6.19 4.44
CA ASP A 64 11.94 5.05 3.82
C ASP A 64 12.98 5.53 2.81
N LYS A 65 14.24 5.52 3.21
CA LYS A 65 15.36 5.92 2.34
C LYS A 65 16.01 4.72 1.63
N LYS A 66 15.57 3.50 1.93
CA LYS A 66 16.20 2.27 1.39
C LYS A 66 15.38 1.62 0.30
N GLY A 67 14.06 1.57 0.44
CA GLY A 67 13.18 0.96 -0.54
C GLY A 67 12.99 1.83 -1.77
N THR A 68 12.77 1.20 -2.91
CA THR A 68 12.45 1.89 -4.15
C THR A 68 10.93 1.86 -4.35
N TRP A 69 10.32 3.03 -4.55
CA TRP A 69 8.87 3.16 -4.67
C TRP A 69 8.47 3.74 -6.00
N PHE A 70 7.40 3.22 -6.58
CA PHE A 70 6.77 3.76 -7.77
C PHE A 70 5.37 4.28 -7.43
N PHE A 71 5.12 5.55 -7.70
CA PHE A 71 3.81 6.17 -7.50
C PHE A 71 3.12 6.31 -8.86
N HIS A 72 2.02 5.60 -9.03
CA HIS A 72 1.28 5.61 -10.30
C HIS A 72 0.61 6.97 -10.53
N GLY A 73 0.55 7.41 -11.79
CA GLY A 73 0.00 8.70 -12.16
C GLY A 73 -1.47 8.91 -11.79
N SER A 74 -2.24 7.82 -11.61
CA SER A 74 -3.62 7.91 -11.15
C SER A 74 -3.77 8.39 -9.70
N GLY A 75 -2.70 8.32 -8.92
CA GLY A 75 -2.75 8.57 -7.48
C GLY A 75 -3.35 7.44 -6.66
N LYS A 76 -3.66 6.30 -7.30
CA LYS A 76 -4.38 5.17 -6.67
C LYS A 76 -3.50 3.97 -6.39
N MET A 77 -2.24 3.99 -6.81
CA MET A 77 -1.31 2.87 -6.59
C MET A 77 0.05 3.36 -6.17
N LEU A 78 0.59 2.75 -5.14
CA LEU A 78 1.95 2.99 -4.66
C LEU A 78 2.63 1.63 -4.50
N LEU A 79 3.67 1.37 -5.29
CA LEU A 79 4.26 0.05 -5.43
C LEU A 79 5.73 0.07 -5.05
N ASN A 80 6.10 -0.86 -4.16
CA ASN A 80 7.49 -1.12 -3.81
C ASN A 80 7.87 -2.48 -4.41
N GLY A 81 8.44 -2.44 -5.61
CA GLY A 81 8.80 -3.65 -6.34
C GLY A 81 7.61 -4.32 -7.00
N SER A 82 7.87 -4.98 -8.12
CA SER A 82 6.87 -5.76 -8.83
C SER A 82 7.59 -6.84 -9.65
N HIS A 83 6.83 -7.81 -10.19
CA HIS A 83 7.40 -8.81 -11.10
C HIS A 83 8.04 -8.19 -12.33
N LYS A 84 7.56 -7.00 -12.73
CA LYS A 84 8.09 -6.28 -13.89
C LYS A 84 9.33 -5.46 -13.55
N ASN A 85 9.53 -5.12 -12.28
CA ASN A 85 10.64 -4.30 -11.80
C ASN A 85 11.33 -4.97 -10.63
N ASN A 86 11.94 -6.14 -10.89
CA ASN A 86 12.63 -6.91 -9.85
C ASN A 86 13.92 -6.24 -9.37
N ASN A 87 14.36 -5.16 -10.02
CA ASN A 87 15.49 -4.36 -9.58
C ASN A 87 15.14 -3.36 -8.48
N GLN A 88 13.86 -3.19 -8.18
CA GLN A 88 13.43 -2.32 -7.09
C GLN A 88 13.77 -2.95 -5.74
N ARG A 89 14.38 -2.15 -4.87
CA ARG A 89 14.77 -2.62 -3.53
C ARG A 89 13.54 -2.72 -2.64
N PRO A 90 13.37 -3.83 -1.90
CA PRO A 90 12.25 -3.97 -0.98
C PRO A 90 12.34 -2.93 0.14
N SER A 91 11.17 -2.52 0.62
CA SER A 91 11.08 -1.58 1.74
C SER A 91 11.34 -2.29 3.06
N PRO A 92 12.10 -1.68 3.99
CA PRO A 92 12.24 -2.21 5.34
C PRO A 92 11.00 -1.99 6.21
N LEU A 93 10.00 -1.22 5.73
CA LEU A 93 8.80 -0.97 6.50
C LEU A 93 7.97 -2.25 6.67
N ASN A 94 7.38 -2.43 7.84
CA ASN A 94 6.47 -3.54 8.09
C ASN A 94 5.02 -3.05 8.02
N ILE A 95 4.08 -3.99 8.07
CA ILE A 95 2.66 -3.68 7.98
C ILE A 95 2.19 -2.79 9.13
N GLN A 96 2.74 -2.96 10.33
CA GLN A 96 2.38 -2.12 11.48
C GLN A 96 2.82 -0.67 11.26
N GLN A 97 3.98 -0.45 10.69
CA GLN A 97 4.45 0.90 10.38
C GLN A 97 3.58 1.54 9.32
N ILE A 98 3.18 0.80 8.28
CA ILE A 98 2.26 1.27 7.25
C ILE A 98 0.91 1.62 7.89
N ARG A 99 0.40 0.77 8.79
CA ARG A 99 -0.86 1.03 9.49
C ARG A 99 -0.83 2.35 10.26
N ILE A 100 0.23 2.59 11.01
CA ILE A 100 0.38 3.83 11.79
C ILE A 100 0.36 5.04 10.86
N ILE A 101 1.08 4.97 9.73
CA ILE A 101 1.11 6.06 8.76
C ILE A 101 -0.28 6.30 8.17
N LEU A 102 -0.99 5.24 7.80
CA LEU A 102 -2.35 5.36 7.25
C LEU A 102 -3.33 5.97 8.26
N GLU A 103 -3.25 5.57 9.52
CA GLU A 103 -4.07 6.16 10.57
C GLU A 103 -3.79 7.66 10.74
N GLU A 104 -2.53 8.04 10.68
CA GLU A 104 -2.10 9.43 10.80
C GLU A 104 -2.61 10.29 9.66
N LEU A 105 -2.55 9.79 8.42
CA LEU A 105 -2.86 10.58 7.23
C LEU A 105 -4.33 10.50 6.81
N TYR A 106 -4.99 9.36 7.01
CA TYR A 106 -6.34 9.10 6.49
C TYR A 106 -7.35 8.65 7.54
N GLY A 107 -6.90 8.46 8.75
CA GLY A 107 -7.75 8.04 9.87
C GLY A 107 -8.68 9.09 10.44
#